data_4498ccc946364e15b4f6faa46b65ff8d
#
_entry.id   4498ccc946364e15b4f6faa46b65ff8d
#
_cell.length_a   1.000
_cell.length_b   1.000
_cell.length_c   1.000
_cell.angle_alpha   90.00
_cell.angle_beta   90.00
_cell.angle_gamma   90.00
#
_symmetry.space_group_name_H-M   'P 1'
#
loop_
_entity.id
_entity.type
_entity.pdbx_description
1 polymer ?
#
loop_
_entity_poly.entity_id
_entity_poly.type
_entity_poly.pdbx_seq_one_letter_code
_entity_poly.pdbx_strand_id
1 'polypeptide(L)'
;MVRSGAVDIVIVDSVAALVPKAEIDGDMGDSHVGLQARLMSQALRKLTAVISKSNCVVIFINQLREKVGVMFGNPETTTGGRALKFYSSVRLDVRRIETLKQGGEMIGNRVRVKVVKNKIAPPFKEAEFDIMFGKGISKEGDILDLAAKEDIVEKSGAWYAYNGSKIGQGRENAKNFLLANQELCAEIETKVRQKYGLADGPAGDTAEKKDKGLAPVEKKADAEPAQKNPAK
;
A
#
# COMPACT_ATOMS: atom_id res chain seq x y z
N MET A 1 -16.73 -1.51 -14.52
CA MET A 1 -15.44 -2.17 -14.29
C MET A 1 -15.52 -3.16 -13.12
N VAL A 2 -15.62 -2.75 -11.83
CA VAL A 2 -15.61 -3.71 -10.69
C VAL A 2 -16.69 -4.80 -10.81
N ARG A 3 -17.92 -4.46 -11.28
CA ARG A 3 -19.02 -5.41 -11.46
C ARG A 3 -18.80 -6.44 -12.57
N SER A 4 -17.98 -6.10 -13.56
CA SER A 4 -17.78 -7.02 -14.71
C SER A 4 -16.91 -8.23 -14.33
N GLY A 5 -16.13 -8.15 -13.25
CA GLY A 5 -15.15 -9.17 -12.89
C GLY A 5 -13.99 -9.29 -13.89
N ALA A 6 -13.89 -8.35 -14.83
CA ALA A 6 -12.89 -8.40 -15.91
C ALA A 6 -11.56 -7.71 -15.53
N VAL A 7 -11.49 -7.10 -14.34
CA VAL A 7 -10.29 -6.38 -13.87
C VAL A 7 -10.01 -6.74 -12.41
N ASP A 8 -8.74 -6.96 -12.11
CA ASP A 8 -8.28 -7.32 -10.77
C ASP A 8 -7.99 -6.08 -9.91
N ILE A 9 -7.70 -4.95 -10.55
CA ILE A 9 -7.40 -3.69 -9.87
C ILE A 9 -8.03 -2.49 -10.59
N VAL A 10 -8.59 -1.57 -9.80
CA VAL A 10 -9.05 -0.26 -10.28
C VAL A 10 -8.38 0.82 -9.45
N ILE A 11 -7.72 1.77 -10.11
CA ILE A 11 -7.05 2.90 -9.46
C ILE A 11 -7.80 4.19 -9.83
N VAL A 12 -8.18 4.98 -8.83
CA VAL A 12 -8.79 6.30 -8.99
C VAL A 12 -7.76 7.36 -8.59
N ASP A 13 -7.18 8.01 -9.58
CA ASP A 13 -6.23 9.11 -9.40
C ASP A 13 -6.83 10.40 -10.00
N SER A 14 -7.27 11.31 -9.20
CA SER A 14 -7.38 11.32 -7.76
C SER A 14 -8.82 11.57 -7.31
N VAL A 15 -9.12 11.35 -6.04
CA VAL A 15 -10.46 11.67 -5.47
C VAL A 15 -10.81 13.14 -5.67
N ALA A 16 -9.82 14.04 -5.69
CA ALA A 16 -10.02 15.48 -5.90
C ALA A 16 -10.63 15.80 -7.29
N ALA A 17 -10.39 14.95 -8.28
CA ALA A 17 -10.89 15.11 -9.65
C ALA A 17 -12.32 14.57 -9.85
N LEU A 18 -12.91 13.93 -8.83
CA LEU A 18 -14.29 13.46 -8.87
C LEU A 18 -15.26 14.62 -8.61
N VAL A 19 -15.77 15.20 -9.68
CA VAL A 19 -16.68 16.36 -9.63
C VAL A 19 -18.14 15.89 -9.70
N PRO A 20 -19.03 16.35 -8.79
CA PRO A 20 -20.47 16.10 -8.89
C PRO A 20 -21.06 16.73 -10.14
N LYS A 21 -22.04 16.08 -10.78
CA LYS A 21 -22.71 16.61 -11.97
C LYS A 21 -23.28 18.01 -11.76
N ALA A 22 -23.91 18.26 -10.61
CA ALA A 22 -24.47 19.57 -10.29
C ALA A 22 -23.42 20.71 -10.23
N GLU A 23 -22.15 20.36 -9.97
CA GLU A 23 -21.04 21.32 -9.99
C GLU A 23 -20.53 21.55 -11.42
N ILE A 24 -20.66 20.53 -12.29
CA ILE A 24 -20.32 20.65 -13.72
C ILE A 24 -21.37 21.49 -14.46
N ASP A 25 -22.65 21.27 -14.13
CA ASP A 25 -23.79 21.94 -14.79
C ASP A 25 -24.08 23.35 -14.20
N GLY A 26 -23.46 23.72 -13.06
CA GLY A 26 -23.63 25.00 -12.37
C GLY A 26 -22.73 26.11 -12.91
N ASP A 27 -23.05 27.36 -12.53
CA ASP A 27 -22.25 28.51 -12.93
C ASP A 27 -21.00 28.69 -12.04
N MET A 28 -19.97 29.33 -12.61
CA MET A 28 -18.73 29.60 -11.89
C MET A 28 -18.98 30.59 -10.74
N GLY A 29 -18.77 30.11 -9.51
CA GLY A 29 -19.04 30.89 -8.29
C GLY A 29 -20.19 30.33 -7.44
N ASP A 30 -20.96 29.37 -7.94
CA ASP A 30 -21.96 28.67 -7.17
C ASP A 30 -21.37 27.91 -5.98
N SER A 31 -22.01 28.03 -4.83
CA SER A 31 -21.53 27.36 -3.62
C SER A 31 -22.04 25.91 -3.56
N HIS A 32 -21.16 24.96 -3.81
CA HIS A 32 -21.47 23.53 -3.77
C HIS A 32 -20.91 22.82 -2.51
N VAL A 33 -21.09 23.44 -1.34
CA VAL A 33 -20.53 22.94 -0.08
C VAL A 33 -20.99 21.51 0.21
N GLY A 34 -20.02 20.60 0.33
CA GLY A 34 -20.25 19.22 0.76
C GLY A 34 -20.84 18.29 -0.30
N LEU A 35 -21.08 18.72 -1.54
CA LEU A 35 -21.61 17.84 -2.60
C LEU A 35 -20.66 16.68 -2.89
N GLN A 36 -19.35 16.93 -3.02
CA GLN A 36 -18.35 15.88 -3.23
C GLN A 36 -18.34 14.86 -2.07
N ALA A 37 -18.46 15.31 -0.83
CA ALA A 37 -18.52 14.41 0.32
C ALA A 37 -19.79 13.52 0.33
N ARG A 38 -20.93 14.06 -0.10
CA ARG A 38 -22.19 13.31 -0.28
C ARG A 38 -22.06 12.29 -1.40
N LEU A 39 -21.50 12.70 -2.56
CA LEU A 39 -21.20 11.82 -3.70
C LEU A 39 -20.33 10.65 -3.27
N MET A 40 -19.21 10.92 -2.59
CA MET A 40 -18.30 9.88 -2.10
C MET A 40 -18.98 8.94 -1.12
N SER A 41 -19.81 9.45 -0.21
CA SER A 41 -20.53 8.60 0.74
C SER A 41 -21.53 7.67 0.06
N GLN A 42 -22.22 8.13 -0.98
CA GLN A 42 -23.15 7.31 -1.77
C GLN A 42 -22.40 6.29 -2.64
N ALA A 43 -21.34 6.73 -3.32
CA ALA A 43 -20.54 5.89 -4.21
C ALA A 43 -19.88 4.75 -3.42
N LEU A 44 -19.27 5.03 -2.26
CA LEU A 44 -18.59 4.04 -1.44
C LEU A 44 -19.55 3.01 -0.85
N ARG A 45 -20.78 3.39 -0.46
CA ARG A 45 -21.80 2.43 -0.03
C ARG A 45 -22.14 1.42 -1.13
N LYS A 46 -22.34 1.90 -2.37
CA LYS A 46 -22.62 1.03 -3.52
C LYS A 46 -21.40 0.19 -3.89
N LEU A 47 -20.22 0.80 -3.89
CA LEU A 47 -18.97 0.16 -4.31
C LEU A 47 -18.55 -0.94 -3.34
N THR A 48 -18.67 -0.73 -2.03
CA THR A 48 -18.32 -1.73 -1.01
C THR A 48 -19.13 -3.02 -1.19
N ALA A 49 -20.44 -2.91 -1.48
CA ALA A 49 -21.30 -4.07 -1.73
C ALA A 49 -20.92 -4.83 -3.01
N VAL A 50 -20.31 -4.16 -3.98
CA VAL A 50 -19.84 -4.78 -5.22
C VAL A 50 -18.47 -5.40 -5.02
N ILE A 51 -17.54 -4.67 -4.38
CA ILE A 51 -16.17 -5.14 -4.12
C ILE A 51 -16.18 -6.42 -3.27
N SER A 52 -17.06 -6.51 -2.25
CA SER A 52 -17.15 -7.69 -1.39
C SER A 52 -17.55 -8.98 -2.13
N LYS A 53 -18.08 -8.86 -3.35
CA LYS A 53 -18.49 -9.96 -4.23
C LYS A 53 -17.55 -10.17 -5.43
N SER A 54 -16.49 -9.38 -5.52
CA SER A 54 -15.51 -9.41 -6.60
C SER A 54 -14.11 -9.62 -6.04
N ASN A 55 -13.22 -10.18 -6.86
CA ASN A 55 -11.78 -10.30 -6.52
C ASN A 55 -10.99 -9.05 -6.94
N CYS A 56 -11.65 -7.90 -7.04
CA CYS A 56 -11.04 -6.65 -7.50
C CYS A 56 -10.58 -5.78 -6.33
N VAL A 57 -9.34 -5.33 -6.38
CA VAL A 57 -8.80 -4.33 -5.46
C VAL A 57 -9.10 -2.92 -6.00
N VAL A 58 -9.61 -2.03 -5.14
CA VAL A 58 -9.85 -0.63 -5.53
C VAL A 58 -8.96 0.30 -4.71
N ILE A 59 -8.12 1.06 -5.41
CA ILE A 59 -7.17 2.02 -4.81
C ILE A 59 -7.67 3.43 -5.10
N PHE A 60 -7.82 4.24 -4.05
CA PHE A 60 -8.09 5.66 -4.15
C PHE A 60 -6.85 6.46 -3.79
N ILE A 61 -6.36 7.27 -4.71
CA ILE A 61 -5.31 8.24 -4.46
C ILE A 61 -5.99 9.56 -4.03
N ASN A 62 -5.54 10.12 -2.90
CA ASN A 62 -6.11 11.35 -2.37
C ASN A 62 -5.02 12.34 -2.01
N GLN A 63 -5.36 13.63 -2.04
CA GLN A 63 -4.48 14.72 -1.68
C GLN A 63 -4.77 15.18 -0.25
N LEU A 64 -3.71 15.61 0.44
CA LEU A 64 -3.83 16.31 1.71
C LEU A 64 -4.04 17.80 1.46
N ARG A 65 -4.93 18.39 2.24
CA ARG A 65 -5.20 19.82 2.28
C ARG A 65 -5.11 20.28 3.72
N GLU A 66 -4.77 21.51 3.94
CA GLU A 66 -4.77 22.12 5.25
C GLU A 66 -6.05 22.92 5.46
N LYS A 67 -6.64 22.78 6.64
CA LYS A 67 -7.76 23.61 7.07
C LYS A 67 -7.21 24.91 7.64
N VAL A 68 -7.65 26.01 7.06
CA VAL A 68 -7.35 27.35 7.58
C VAL A 68 -8.04 27.55 8.94
N GLY A 69 -7.32 28.15 9.90
CA GLY A 69 -7.88 28.54 11.21
C GLY A 69 -7.88 27.44 12.28
N VAL A 70 -7.25 26.29 12.05
CA VAL A 70 -7.08 25.26 13.09
C VAL A 70 -5.82 25.59 13.91
N MET A 71 -6.01 26.16 15.13
CA MET A 71 -4.91 26.50 16.04
C MET A 71 -4.41 25.30 16.85
N PHE A 72 -5.25 24.29 17.08
CA PHE A 72 -4.89 23.09 17.87
C PHE A 72 -5.28 21.80 17.12
N GLY A 73 -4.44 20.77 17.24
CA GLY A 73 -4.64 19.48 16.60
C GLY A 73 -4.05 19.41 15.19
N ASN A 74 -4.43 18.38 14.43
CA ASN A 74 -3.91 18.19 13.06
C ASN A 74 -4.80 18.94 12.06
N PRO A 75 -4.29 19.97 11.36
CA PRO A 75 -5.03 20.73 10.36
C PRO A 75 -5.25 19.94 9.07
N GLU A 76 -4.52 18.84 8.86
CA GLU A 76 -4.59 18.09 7.61
C GLU A 76 -5.94 17.40 7.40
N THR A 77 -6.48 17.59 6.23
CA THR A 77 -7.72 16.98 5.78
C THR A 77 -7.57 16.41 4.37
N THR A 78 -8.47 15.50 3.99
CA THR A 78 -8.52 14.93 2.64
C THR A 78 -9.75 15.45 1.90
N THR A 79 -9.69 15.54 0.58
CA THR A 79 -10.85 15.84 -0.27
C THR A 79 -11.86 14.69 -0.23
N GLY A 80 -13.12 14.95 -0.60
CA GLY A 80 -14.20 13.94 -0.61
C GLY A 80 -14.75 13.55 0.76
N GLY A 81 -14.45 14.31 1.82
CA GLY A 81 -14.99 14.12 3.16
C GLY A 81 -14.39 12.96 3.93
N ARG A 82 -15.15 12.43 4.91
CA ARG A 82 -14.68 11.40 5.84
C ARG A 82 -14.96 9.96 5.39
N ALA A 83 -15.76 9.74 4.35
CA ALA A 83 -16.27 8.43 3.99
C ALA A 83 -15.15 7.41 3.69
N LEU A 84 -14.13 7.78 2.91
CA LEU A 84 -12.98 6.92 2.62
C LEU A 84 -12.25 6.45 3.87
N LYS A 85 -12.13 7.29 4.91
CA LYS A 85 -11.47 6.91 6.16
C LYS A 85 -12.17 5.75 6.87
N PHE A 86 -13.49 5.65 6.74
CA PHE A 86 -14.28 4.57 7.33
C PHE A 86 -14.30 3.32 6.45
N TYR A 87 -14.57 3.48 5.15
CA TYR A 87 -14.74 2.36 4.22
C TYR A 87 -13.43 1.64 3.88
N SER A 88 -12.29 2.33 3.83
CA SER A 88 -11.00 1.72 3.48
C SER A 88 -10.60 0.60 4.45
N SER A 89 -10.11 -0.52 3.89
CA SER A 89 -9.50 -1.62 4.65
C SER A 89 -8.07 -1.28 5.05
N VAL A 90 -7.31 -0.72 4.14
CA VAL A 90 -5.94 -0.24 4.35
C VAL A 90 -5.88 1.25 4.02
N ARG A 91 -5.10 2.01 4.78
CA ARG A 91 -4.82 3.42 4.51
C ARG A 91 -3.34 3.69 4.72
N LEU A 92 -2.72 4.21 3.67
CA LEU A 92 -1.31 4.56 3.64
C LEU A 92 -1.17 6.09 3.64
N ASP A 93 -0.24 6.60 4.43
CA ASP A 93 0.23 7.98 4.39
C ASP A 93 1.60 7.99 3.71
N VAL A 94 1.69 8.67 2.57
CA VAL A 94 2.88 8.73 1.73
C VAL A 94 3.47 10.13 1.83
N ARG A 95 4.69 10.24 2.34
CA ARG A 95 5.37 11.52 2.56
C ARG A 95 6.76 11.53 1.95
N ARG A 96 7.09 12.62 1.25
CA ARG A 96 8.47 12.90 0.90
C ARG A 96 9.23 13.33 2.16
N ILE A 97 10.37 12.69 2.43
CA ILE A 97 11.27 13.04 3.54
C ILE A 97 12.34 13.98 3.03
N GLU A 98 12.98 13.59 1.91
CA GLU A 98 14.16 14.27 1.38
C GLU A 98 14.15 14.25 -0.15
N THR A 99 14.80 15.25 -0.75
CA THR A 99 15.08 15.26 -2.19
C THR A 99 16.50 14.79 -2.43
N LEU A 100 16.67 13.74 -3.20
CA LEU A 100 17.96 13.16 -3.55
C LEU A 100 18.61 14.00 -4.65
N LYS A 101 19.88 14.35 -4.43
CA LYS A 101 20.68 15.15 -5.35
C LYS A 101 21.97 14.44 -5.69
N GLN A 102 22.39 14.56 -6.94
CA GLN A 102 23.70 14.09 -7.41
C GLN A 102 24.31 15.16 -8.31
N GLY A 103 25.53 15.62 -7.98
CA GLY A 103 26.18 16.69 -8.75
C GLY A 103 25.43 18.03 -8.78
N GLY A 104 24.54 18.29 -7.82
CA GLY A 104 23.68 19.47 -7.78
C GLY A 104 22.30 19.28 -8.43
N GLU A 105 22.11 18.26 -9.25
CA GLU A 105 20.84 17.94 -9.89
C GLU A 105 19.95 17.08 -9.00
N MET A 106 18.63 17.33 -9.08
CA MET A 106 17.63 16.51 -8.37
C MET A 106 17.38 15.24 -9.17
N ILE A 107 17.71 14.07 -8.58
CA ILE A 107 17.59 12.77 -9.22
C ILE A 107 16.43 11.92 -8.72
N GLY A 108 15.85 12.30 -7.57
CA GLY A 108 14.77 11.53 -6.96
C GLY A 108 14.32 12.10 -5.63
N ASN A 109 13.46 11.36 -4.96
CA ASN A 109 12.98 11.68 -3.62
C ASN A 109 13.05 10.44 -2.72
N ARG A 110 13.48 10.62 -1.48
CA ARG A 110 13.26 9.64 -0.42
C ARG A 110 11.85 9.80 0.14
N VAL A 111 11.13 8.71 0.20
CA VAL A 111 9.71 8.68 0.58
C VAL A 111 9.52 7.75 1.76
N ARG A 112 8.68 8.17 2.71
CA ARG A 112 8.20 7.33 3.80
C ARG A 112 6.73 7.01 3.57
N VAL A 113 6.40 5.74 3.70
CA VAL A 113 5.03 5.22 3.68
C VAL A 113 4.69 4.67 5.05
N LYS A 114 3.66 5.24 5.68
CA LYS A 114 3.16 4.80 6.97
C LYS A 114 1.79 4.15 6.83
N VAL A 115 1.62 2.96 7.39
CA VAL A 115 0.33 2.27 7.46
C VAL A 115 -0.48 2.85 8.61
N VAL A 116 -1.35 3.83 8.33
CA VAL A 116 -2.14 4.52 9.37
C VAL A 116 -3.43 3.80 9.74
N LYS A 117 -3.88 2.86 8.91
CA LYS A 117 -5.01 1.96 9.16
C LYS A 117 -4.81 0.65 8.41
N ASN A 118 -5.04 -0.46 9.10
CA ASN A 118 -5.07 -1.77 8.47
C ASN A 118 -6.08 -2.65 9.21
N LYS A 119 -7.01 -3.28 8.46
CA LYS A 119 -8.00 -4.22 9.00
C LYS A 119 -7.58 -5.69 8.83
N ILE A 120 -6.51 -5.93 8.08
CA ILE A 120 -6.07 -7.27 7.66
C ILE A 120 -4.84 -7.72 8.47
N ALA A 121 -4.00 -6.77 8.88
CA ALA A 121 -2.76 -7.02 9.61
C ALA A 121 -2.49 -5.88 10.61
N PRO A 122 -1.53 -6.01 11.56
CA PRO A 122 -1.18 -4.94 12.49
C PRO A 122 -0.79 -3.65 11.76
N PRO A 123 -1.41 -2.50 12.10
CA PRO A 123 -1.10 -1.20 11.51
C PRO A 123 0.17 -0.58 12.10
N PHE A 124 0.46 0.67 11.70
CA PHE A 124 1.54 1.54 12.18
C PHE A 124 2.96 1.12 11.79
N LYS A 125 3.11 0.17 10.86
CA LYS A 125 4.41 -0.10 10.24
C LYS A 125 4.76 1.02 9.27
N GLU A 126 6.06 1.27 9.12
CA GLU A 126 6.61 2.27 8.21
C GLU A 126 7.65 1.61 7.30
N ALA A 127 7.72 2.10 6.07
CA ALA A 127 8.75 1.75 5.08
C ALA A 127 9.30 3.04 4.46
N GLU A 128 10.60 3.10 4.24
CA GLU A 128 11.28 4.20 3.58
C GLU A 128 12.05 3.65 2.39
N PHE A 129 11.91 4.31 1.25
CA PHE A 129 12.60 3.95 0.01
C PHE A 129 12.77 5.16 -0.89
N ASP A 130 13.66 5.01 -1.88
CA ASP A 130 13.95 6.06 -2.85
C ASP A 130 13.11 5.87 -4.11
N ILE A 131 12.51 6.96 -4.60
CA ILE A 131 11.86 7.04 -5.91
C ILE A 131 12.74 7.88 -6.82
N MET A 132 13.33 7.25 -7.82
CA MET A 132 14.21 7.89 -8.81
C MET A 132 13.37 8.42 -9.97
N PHE A 133 13.65 9.64 -10.41
CA PHE A 133 12.93 10.24 -11.54
C PHE A 133 13.14 9.43 -12.83
N GLY A 134 12.06 9.14 -13.51
CA GLY A 134 12.04 8.34 -14.74
C GLY A 134 12.34 6.85 -14.59
N LYS A 135 12.73 6.38 -13.38
CA LYS A 135 13.07 4.96 -13.12
C LYS A 135 12.13 4.29 -12.12
N GLY A 136 11.47 5.07 -11.25
CA GLY A 136 10.62 4.55 -10.18
C GLY A 136 11.39 4.17 -8.91
N ILE A 137 10.90 3.18 -8.18
CA ILE A 137 11.48 2.74 -6.89
C ILE A 137 12.85 2.11 -7.12
N SER A 138 13.85 2.55 -6.33
CA SER A 138 15.21 1.99 -6.34
C SER A 138 15.24 0.69 -5.53
N LYS A 139 15.05 -0.44 -6.20
CA LYS A 139 15.06 -1.77 -5.58
C LYS A 139 16.39 -2.08 -4.89
N GLU A 140 17.50 -1.79 -5.55
CA GLU A 140 18.85 -2.04 -5.04
C GLU A 140 19.15 -1.17 -3.82
N GLY A 141 18.66 0.07 -3.80
CA GLY A 141 18.77 0.97 -2.66
C GLY A 141 18.01 0.45 -1.45
N ASP A 142 16.81 -0.06 -1.66
CA ASP A 142 15.96 -0.65 -0.61
C ASP A 142 16.58 -1.94 -0.06
N ILE A 143 17.04 -2.85 -0.92
CA ILE A 143 17.74 -4.07 -0.52
C ILE A 143 19.00 -3.74 0.30
N LEU A 144 19.81 -2.76 -0.13
CA LEU A 144 21.03 -2.35 0.58
C LEU A 144 20.70 -1.80 1.97
N ASP A 145 19.68 -0.92 2.07
CA ASP A 145 19.29 -0.31 3.34
C ASP A 145 18.74 -1.36 4.32
N LEU A 146 17.91 -2.30 3.84
CA LEU A 146 17.39 -3.39 4.64
C LEU A 146 18.50 -4.38 5.05
N ALA A 147 19.38 -4.73 4.13
CA ALA A 147 20.51 -5.63 4.41
C ALA A 147 21.49 -5.04 5.44
N ALA A 148 21.74 -3.74 5.37
CA ALA A 148 22.57 -3.04 6.36
C ALA A 148 21.87 -2.94 7.73
N LYS A 149 20.56 -2.79 7.76
CA LYS A 149 19.76 -2.76 8.99
C LYS A 149 19.76 -4.11 9.72
N GLU A 150 19.76 -5.20 8.97
CA GLU A 150 19.72 -6.57 9.50
C GLU A 150 21.12 -7.20 9.62
N ASP A 151 22.19 -6.43 9.49
CA ASP A 151 23.60 -6.84 9.56
C ASP A 151 23.97 -7.96 8.56
N ILE A 152 23.21 -8.08 7.46
CA ILE A 152 23.53 -8.96 6.33
C ILE A 152 24.65 -8.35 5.50
N VAL A 153 24.61 -7.03 5.31
CA VAL A 153 25.68 -6.21 4.75
C VAL A 153 26.30 -5.41 5.88
N GLU A 154 27.57 -5.61 6.09
CA GLU A 154 28.35 -4.90 7.11
C GLU A 154 28.52 -3.42 6.73
N LYS A 155 28.18 -2.52 7.65
CA LYS A 155 28.40 -1.08 7.49
C LYS A 155 29.38 -0.58 8.53
N SER A 156 30.59 -0.22 8.08
CA SER A 156 31.63 0.38 8.91
C SER A 156 31.93 1.80 8.45
N GLY A 157 31.42 2.79 9.19
CA GLY A 157 31.49 4.18 8.78
C GLY A 157 30.83 4.43 7.42
N ALA A 158 31.61 4.85 6.43
CA ALA A 158 31.13 5.07 5.07
C ALA A 158 31.23 3.79 4.18
N TRP A 159 31.85 2.71 4.66
CA TRP A 159 32.09 1.51 3.88
C TRP A 159 31.00 0.48 4.07
N TYR A 160 30.60 -0.15 2.96
CA TYR A 160 29.74 -1.31 2.92
C TYR A 160 30.56 -2.53 2.50
N ALA A 161 30.38 -3.65 3.20
CA ALA A 161 31.05 -4.92 2.91
C ALA A 161 30.05 -6.08 2.98
N TYR A 162 30.30 -7.10 2.19
CA TYR A 162 29.51 -8.32 2.18
C TYR A 162 30.45 -9.52 2.08
N ASN A 163 30.30 -10.50 3.00
CA ASN A 163 31.19 -11.66 3.12
C ASN A 163 32.67 -11.27 3.16
N GLY A 164 33.03 -10.21 3.88
CA GLY A 164 34.39 -9.69 3.99
C GLY A 164 34.90 -8.91 2.78
N SER A 165 34.15 -8.85 1.69
CA SER A 165 34.49 -8.09 0.48
C SER A 165 33.83 -6.70 0.49
N LYS A 166 34.62 -5.65 0.21
CA LYS A 166 34.09 -4.28 0.11
C LYS A 166 33.25 -4.13 -1.15
N ILE A 167 31.99 -3.70 -1.00
CA ILE A 167 31.06 -3.44 -2.10
C ILE A 167 30.95 -1.96 -2.49
N GLY A 168 31.37 -1.05 -1.63
CA GLY A 168 31.43 0.38 -1.97
C GLY A 168 31.68 1.29 -0.78
N GLN A 169 32.23 2.47 -1.09
CA GLN A 169 32.33 3.58 -0.15
C GLN A 169 31.18 4.55 -0.41
N GLY A 170 30.32 4.73 0.58
CA GLY A 170 29.08 5.48 0.46
C GLY A 170 27.93 4.67 -0.14
N ARG A 171 26.72 5.09 0.19
CA ARG A 171 25.46 4.39 -0.20
C ARG A 171 25.30 4.30 -1.72
N GLU A 172 25.58 5.39 -2.44
CA GLU A 172 25.43 5.44 -3.90
C GLU A 172 26.39 4.51 -4.63
N ASN A 173 27.66 4.42 -4.19
CA ASN A 173 28.61 3.51 -4.79
C ASN A 173 28.25 2.05 -4.52
N ALA A 174 27.81 1.72 -3.30
CA ALA A 174 27.35 0.37 -2.97
C ALA A 174 26.09 -0.01 -3.77
N LYS A 175 25.14 0.92 -3.95
CA LYS A 175 23.97 0.74 -4.80
C LYS A 175 24.35 0.48 -6.26
N ASN A 176 25.25 1.28 -6.82
CA ASN A 176 25.74 1.10 -8.19
C ASN A 176 26.50 -0.24 -8.37
N PHE A 177 27.23 -0.67 -7.35
CA PHE A 177 27.87 -1.98 -7.35
C PHE A 177 26.82 -3.10 -7.40
N LEU A 178 25.73 -3.03 -6.62
CA LEU A 178 24.65 -4.00 -6.67
C LEU A 178 23.89 -3.99 -8.00
N LEU A 179 23.74 -2.81 -8.62
CA LEU A 179 23.18 -2.69 -9.96
C LEU A 179 24.02 -3.41 -11.02
N ALA A 180 25.36 -3.34 -10.90
CA ALA A 180 26.27 -4.01 -11.80
C ALA A 180 26.40 -5.52 -11.52
N ASN A 181 26.11 -5.97 -10.30
CA ASN A 181 26.24 -7.36 -9.86
C ASN A 181 24.87 -7.91 -9.42
N GLN A 182 24.00 -8.20 -10.37
CA GLN A 182 22.62 -8.62 -10.11
C GLN A 182 22.52 -9.95 -9.37
N GLU A 183 23.43 -10.89 -9.59
CA GLU A 183 23.48 -12.17 -8.88
C GLU A 183 23.71 -11.96 -7.37
N LEU A 184 24.66 -11.10 -7.02
CA LEU A 184 24.91 -10.74 -5.63
C LEU A 184 23.72 -10.00 -5.00
N CYS A 185 23.08 -9.11 -5.76
CA CYS A 185 21.88 -8.41 -5.32
C CYS A 185 20.74 -9.39 -5.01
N ALA A 186 20.52 -10.41 -5.85
CA ALA A 186 19.52 -11.44 -5.65
C ALA A 186 19.83 -12.33 -4.43
N GLU A 187 21.12 -12.67 -4.20
CA GLU A 187 21.55 -13.40 -3.00
C GLU A 187 21.23 -12.61 -1.72
N ILE A 188 21.59 -11.31 -1.70
CA ILE A 188 21.31 -10.44 -0.56
C ILE A 188 19.81 -10.28 -0.37
N GLU A 189 19.03 -10.08 -1.44
CA GLU A 189 17.55 -10.01 -1.38
C GLU A 189 16.96 -11.26 -0.74
N THR A 190 17.43 -12.45 -1.14
CA THR A 190 16.98 -13.72 -0.59
C THR A 190 17.23 -13.80 0.92
N LYS A 191 18.43 -13.42 1.37
CA LYS A 191 18.77 -13.40 2.80
C LYS A 191 17.91 -12.40 3.58
N VAL A 192 17.66 -11.22 3.01
CA VAL A 192 16.77 -10.22 3.60
C VAL A 192 15.34 -10.77 3.73
N ARG A 193 14.80 -11.40 2.68
CA ARG A 193 13.46 -12.01 2.70
C ARG A 193 13.36 -13.12 3.74
N GLN A 194 14.35 -13.99 3.85
CA GLN A 194 14.41 -15.05 4.86
C GLN A 194 14.40 -14.47 6.28
N LYS A 195 15.18 -13.41 6.52
CA LYS A 195 15.24 -12.75 7.82
C LYS A 195 13.88 -12.18 8.24
N TYR A 196 13.09 -11.69 7.28
CA TYR A 196 11.72 -11.18 7.53
C TYR A 196 10.63 -12.28 7.46
N GLY A 197 10.99 -13.55 7.28
CA GLY A 197 10.05 -14.67 7.19
C GLY A 197 9.18 -14.62 5.93
N LEU A 198 9.66 -13.98 4.88
CA LEU A 198 9.01 -13.96 3.56
C LEU A 198 9.46 -15.20 2.78
N ALA A 199 8.53 -15.78 2.00
CA ALA A 199 8.85 -16.96 1.18
C ALA A 199 10.01 -16.70 0.23
N ASP A 200 10.88 -17.73 0.04
CA ASP A 200 12.00 -17.68 -0.88
C ASP A 200 11.52 -17.53 -2.32
N GLY A 201 11.93 -16.47 -2.97
CA GLY A 201 11.75 -16.24 -4.40
C GLY A 201 11.72 -14.75 -4.73
N PRO A 202 12.42 -14.31 -5.82
CA PRO A 202 12.11 -13.02 -6.41
C PRO A 202 10.65 -13.04 -6.82
N ALA A 203 9.95 -11.91 -6.67
CA ALA A 203 8.58 -11.74 -7.16
C ALA A 203 8.58 -11.80 -8.72
N GLY A 204 8.78 -13.00 -9.23
CA GLY A 204 8.67 -13.38 -10.62
C GLY A 204 7.43 -14.24 -10.74
N ASP A 205 6.54 -13.86 -11.65
CA ASP A 205 5.31 -14.53 -12.05
C ASP A 205 5.40 -16.06 -12.00
N THR A 206 4.89 -16.64 -10.93
CA THR A 206 4.38 -18.02 -10.95
C THR A 206 3.31 -18.15 -9.88
N ALA A 207 2.09 -17.73 -10.24
CA ALA A 207 0.89 -18.16 -9.57
C ALA A 207 0.62 -19.63 -9.90
N GLU A 208 1.39 -20.55 -9.35
CA GLU A 208 0.96 -21.93 -9.22
C GLU A 208 0.05 -22.07 -8.01
N LYS A 209 -1.24 -22.14 -8.30
CA LYS A 209 -2.28 -22.54 -7.35
C LYS A 209 -1.95 -23.93 -6.81
N LYS A 210 -1.40 -23.99 -5.59
CA LYS A 210 -1.53 -25.21 -4.77
C LYS A 210 -2.88 -25.16 -4.09
N ASP A 211 -3.82 -25.80 -4.73
CA ASP A 211 -5.11 -26.19 -4.20
C ASP A 211 -4.89 -27.11 -2.99
N LYS A 212 -4.94 -26.55 -1.78
CA LYS A 212 -5.08 -27.35 -0.57
C LYS A 212 -6.55 -27.46 -0.29
N GLY A 213 -7.10 -28.59 -0.74
CA GLY A 213 -8.49 -29.01 -0.53
C GLY A 213 -8.94 -28.79 0.92
N LEU A 214 -9.99 -28.03 1.07
CA LEU A 214 -10.80 -28.04 2.29
C LEU A 214 -11.40 -29.43 2.46
N ALA A 215 -11.10 -30.08 3.58
CA ALA A 215 -11.77 -31.30 4.00
C ALA A 215 -13.28 -31.04 4.14
N PRO A 216 -14.14 -32.04 3.79
CA PRO A 216 -15.58 -31.88 3.90
C PRO A 216 -16.01 -31.79 5.36
N VAL A 217 -16.79 -30.78 5.70
CA VAL A 217 -17.48 -30.68 7.00
C VAL A 217 -18.62 -31.70 7.00
N GLU A 218 -18.51 -32.74 7.82
CA GLU A 218 -19.60 -33.69 8.07
C GLU A 218 -20.81 -32.96 8.68
N LYS A 219 -21.93 -33.02 7.99
CA LYS A 219 -23.24 -32.62 8.50
C LYS A 219 -23.66 -33.63 9.57
N LYS A 220 -23.68 -33.23 10.83
CA LYS A 220 -24.42 -33.95 11.86
C LYS A 220 -25.90 -33.72 11.59
N ALA A 221 -26.61 -34.85 11.42
CA ALA A 221 -28.05 -34.91 11.31
C ALA A 221 -28.69 -34.52 12.65
N ASP A 222 -29.56 -33.53 12.61
CA ASP A 222 -30.38 -33.13 13.75
C ASP A 222 -31.49 -34.21 13.95
N ALA A 223 -31.53 -34.75 15.15
CA ALA A 223 -32.58 -35.63 15.63
C ALA A 223 -33.81 -34.80 16.02
N GLU A 224 -34.93 -35.20 15.46
CA GLU A 224 -36.28 -34.71 15.70
C GLU A 224 -36.72 -34.94 17.18
N PRO A 225 -37.28 -33.98 17.87
CA PRO A 225 -37.90 -34.24 19.17
C PRO A 225 -39.38 -34.56 19.03
N ALA A 226 -39.74 -35.69 19.58
CA ALA A 226 -41.09 -36.22 19.64
C ALA A 226 -42.13 -35.28 20.26
N GLN A 227 -43.28 -35.18 19.63
CA GLN A 227 -44.51 -34.58 20.13
C GLN A 227 -45.01 -35.28 21.39
N LYS A 228 -45.24 -34.55 22.45
CA LYS A 228 -46.17 -34.92 23.53
C LYS A 228 -47.31 -33.92 23.59
N ASN A 229 -48.50 -34.43 23.30
CA ASN A 229 -49.76 -33.75 23.43
C ASN A 229 -50.21 -33.76 24.91
N PRO A 230 -50.78 -32.68 25.45
CA PRO A 230 -51.37 -32.70 26.76
C PRO A 230 -52.89 -32.87 26.68
N ALA A 231 -53.41 -33.73 27.50
CA ALA A 231 -54.80 -33.71 27.95
C ALA A 231 -54.90 -32.94 29.28
N LYS A 232 -55.58 -31.89 29.33
CA LYS A 232 -56.72 -31.39 30.08
C LYS A 232 -56.77 -29.88 30.05
#